data_2911db9badf9fbce6570d3131a84a62b
#
_entry.id   2911db9badf9fbce6570d3131a84a62b
#
_cell.length_a   1.000
_cell.length_b   1.000
_cell.length_c   1.000
_cell.angle_alpha   90.00
_cell.angle_beta   90.00
_cell.angle_gamma   90.00
#
_symmetry.space_group_name_H-M   'P 1'
#
loop_
_entity.id
_entity.type
_entity.pdbx_description
1 polymer ?
#
loop_
_entity_poly.entity_id
_entity_poly.type
_entity_poly.pdbx_seq_one_letter_code
_entity_poly.pdbx_strand_id
1 'polypeptide(L)'
;MLSPAAARVPSPGNDPSVMHAPAAVVNVAPRLQVLFIVLYLLAFLMTTVLHEAAHAVVSALLGGKPVMHHVYVRQQLTGGAPAVWVAAAGPIFSLLQGLFVGLALPLLSRRPPALRLFGLWMCIHGLINFSGYLLTAPLTVGDVSKVAT
;
A
#
# COMPACT_ATOMS: atom_id res chain seq x y z
N MET A 1 -61.12 -42.13 -7.57
CA MET A 1 -59.88 -41.67 -6.86
C MET A 1 -58.72 -41.82 -7.83
N LEU A 2 -58.29 -40.71 -8.45
CA LEU A 2 -57.15 -40.69 -9.36
C LEU A 2 -55.92 -40.27 -8.56
N SER A 3 -54.91 -41.15 -8.55
CA SER A 3 -53.63 -40.89 -7.92
C SER A 3 -52.81 -39.84 -8.73
N PRO A 4 -52.24 -38.78 -8.12
CA PRO A 4 -51.42 -37.84 -8.86
C PRO A 4 -50.05 -38.48 -9.17
N ALA A 5 -49.72 -38.48 -10.49
CA ALA A 5 -48.43 -38.88 -11.00
C ALA A 5 -47.33 -37.97 -10.43
N ALA A 6 -46.40 -38.55 -9.66
CA ALA A 6 -45.23 -37.83 -9.15
C ALA A 6 -44.34 -37.37 -10.32
N ALA A 7 -44.28 -36.05 -10.52
CA ALA A 7 -43.35 -35.45 -11.46
C ALA A 7 -41.92 -35.74 -11.03
N ARG A 8 -41.18 -36.50 -11.84
CA ARG A 8 -39.77 -36.82 -11.65
C ARG A 8 -38.93 -35.53 -11.83
N VAL A 9 -38.39 -35.01 -10.75
CA VAL A 9 -37.40 -33.92 -10.78
C VAL A 9 -36.15 -34.45 -11.49
N PRO A 10 -35.70 -33.82 -12.58
CA PRO A 10 -34.45 -34.24 -13.22
C PRO A 10 -33.29 -34.06 -12.26
N SER A 11 -32.48 -35.11 -12.12
CA SER A 11 -31.24 -35.10 -11.34
C SER A 11 -30.25 -34.07 -11.92
N PRO A 12 -29.69 -33.15 -11.14
CA PRO A 12 -28.62 -32.24 -11.59
C PRO A 12 -27.28 -33.00 -11.58
N GLY A 13 -27.09 -33.82 -12.60
CA GLY A 13 -25.89 -34.61 -12.63
C GLY A 13 -25.46 -34.98 -14.02
N ASN A 14 -24.29 -34.57 -14.39
CA ASN A 14 -23.49 -34.97 -15.55
C ASN A 14 -24.00 -34.50 -16.90
N ASP A 15 -24.10 -33.19 -17.08
CA ASP A 15 -24.02 -32.63 -18.41
C ASP A 15 -22.52 -32.50 -18.79
N PRO A 16 -21.99 -33.39 -19.69
CA PRO A 16 -20.59 -33.30 -20.10
C PRO A 16 -20.27 -32.04 -20.93
N SER A 17 -21.30 -31.23 -21.24
CA SER A 17 -21.12 -29.93 -21.93
C SER A 17 -20.69 -28.81 -20.99
N VAL A 18 -20.73 -29.00 -19.65
CA VAL A 18 -20.07 -28.10 -18.69
C VAL A 18 -18.57 -28.45 -18.59
N MET A 19 -17.93 -28.64 -19.73
CA MET A 19 -16.49 -28.53 -19.78
C MET A 19 -16.13 -27.11 -19.39
N HIS A 20 -15.39 -26.98 -18.27
CA HIS A 20 -14.79 -25.72 -17.84
C HIS A 20 -14.05 -25.11 -19.04
N ALA A 21 -14.64 -24.09 -19.63
CA ALA A 21 -13.92 -23.32 -20.64
C ALA A 21 -12.59 -22.90 -20.01
N PRO A 22 -11.44 -23.19 -20.64
CA PRO A 22 -10.14 -22.80 -20.08
C PRO A 22 -10.20 -21.30 -19.83
N ALA A 23 -9.84 -20.90 -18.60
CA ALA A 23 -9.84 -19.49 -18.23
C ALA A 23 -9.06 -18.73 -19.31
N ALA A 24 -9.72 -17.80 -19.98
CA ALA A 24 -9.14 -17.05 -21.08
C ALA A 24 -7.89 -16.37 -20.52
N VAL A 25 -6.71 -16.75 -21.02
CA VAL A 25 -5.44 -16.11 -20.66
C VAL A 25 -5.52 -14.69 -21.18
N VAL A 26 -5.73 -13.74 -20.25
CA VAL A 26 -5.77 -12.31 -20.59
C VAL A 26 -4.36 -11.91 -21.03
N ASN A 27 -4.16 -11.80 -22.33
CA ASN A 27 -2.89 -11.39 -22.92
C ASN A 27 -2.78 -9.85 -22.77
N VAL A 28 -2.25 -9.40 -21.64
CA VAL A 28 -2.05 -7.97 -21.38
C VAL A 28 -0.96 -7.45 -22.29
N ALA A 29 -1.26 -6.41 -23.09
CA ALA A 29 -0.29 -5.84 -24.02
C ALA A 29 1.00 -5.43 -23.27
N PRO A 30 2.20 -5.75 -23.77
CA PRO A 30 3.48 -5.48 -23.09
C PRO A 30 3.65 -4.02 -22.64
N ARG A 31 3.10 -3.07 -23.40
CA ARG A 31 3.10 -1.64 -23.04
C ARG A 31 2.36 -1.34 -21.75
N LEU A 32 1.25 -2.03 -21.50
CA LEU A 32 0.48 -1.88 -20.24
C LEU A 32 1.23 -2.47 -19.06
N GLN A 33 1.94 -3.59 -19.26
CA GLN A 33 2.77 -4.20 -18.21
C GLN A 33 3.90 -3.27 -17.82
N VAL A 34 4.62 -2.70 -18.80
CA VAL A 34 5.69 -1.72 -18.54
C VAL A 34 5.15 -0.49 -17.81
N LEU A 35 4.02 0.08 -18.25
CA LEU A 35 3.39 1.21 -17.58
C LEU A 35 3.04 0.89 -16.12
N PHE A 36 2.47 -0.28 -15.87
CA PHE A 36 2.13 -0.74 -14.54
C PHE A 36 3.36 -0.80 -13.62
N ILE A 37 4.46 -1.40 -14.09
CA ILE A 37 5.72 -1.50 -13.35
C ILE A 37 6.32 -0.12 -13.09
N VAL A 38 6.34 0.76 -14.09
CA VAL A 38 6.89 2.12 -13.95
C VAL A 38 6.10 2.92 -12.90
N LEU A 39 4.77 2.88 -12.94
CA LEU A 39 3.93 3.60 -11.97
C LEU A 39 4.06 3.00 -10.57
N TYR A 40 4.22 1.69 -10.44
CA TYR A 40 4.50 1.02 -9.18
C TYR A 40 5.82 1.51 -8.57
N LEU A 41 6.91 1.46 -9.35
CA LEU A 41 8.25 1.90 -8.89
C LEU A 41 8.26 3.39 -8.53
N LEU A 42 7.61 4.22 -9.35
CA LEU A 42 7.52 5.65 -9.09
C LEU A 42 6.76 5.94 -7.79
N ALA A 43 5.65 5.25 -7.53
CA ALA A 43 4.88 5.39 -6.30
C ALA A 43 5.68 4.89 -5.09
N PHE A 44 6.42 3.79 -5.22
CA PHE A 44 7.32 3.28 -4.18
C PHE A 44 8.40 4.30 -3.81
N LEU A 45 9.13 4.82 -4.82
CA LEU A 45 10.17 5.83 -4.60
C LEU A 45 9.61 7.10 -3.97
N MET A 46 8.47 7.58 -4.47
CA MET A 46 7.82 8.77 -3.93
C MET A 46 7.43 8.57 -2.46
N THR A 47 6.82 7.43 -2.12
CA THR A 47 6.45 7.11 -0.73
C THR A 47 7.68 7.06 0.17
N THR A 48 8.77 6.42 -0.28
CA THR A 48 10.03 6.34 0.48
C THR A 48 10.62 7.74 0.71
N VAL A 49 10.72 8.56 -0.33
CA VAL A 49 11.24 9.94 -0.20
C VAL A 49 10.40 10.79 0.75
N LEU A 50 9.07 10.68 0.67
CA LEU A 50 8.16 11.42 1.55
C LEU A 50 8.27 10.94 3.01
N HIS A 51 8.43 9.64 3.23
CA HIS A 51 8.66 9.07 4.56
C HIS A 51 9.95 9.62 5.18
N GLU A 52 11.07 9.57 4.45
CA GLU A 52 12.35 10.11 4.93
C GLU A 52 12.30 11.64 5.12
N ALA A 53 11.61 12.35 4.22
CA ALA A 53 11.40 13.79 4.36
C ALA A 53 10.63 14.14 5.65
N ALA A 54 9.66 13.32 6.06
CA ALA A 54 8.93 13.53 7.31
C ALA A 54 9.87 13.44 8.53
N HIS A 55 10.77 12.46 8.57
CA HIS A 55 11.82 12.39 9.60
C HIS A 55 12.69 13.64 9.60
N ALA A 56 13.15 14.07 8.44
CA ALA A 56 14.01 15.25 8.31
C ALA A 56 13.32 16.54 8.78
N VAL A 57 12.06 16.74 8.37
CA VAL A 57 11.28 17.93 8.76
C VAL A 57 11.06 17.96 10.26
N VAL A 58 10.61 16.87 10.88
CA VAL A 58 10.39 16.84 12.35
C VAL A 58 11.69 17.00 13.10
N SER A 59 12.78 16.37 12.63
CA SER A 59 14.12 16.57 13.22
C SER A 59 14.53 18.04 13.18
N ALA A 60 14.39 18.72 12.06
CA ALA A 60 14.72 20.14 11.91
C ALA A 60 13.86 21.04 12.82
N LEU A 61 12.56 20.77 12.92
CA LEU A 61 11.63 21.50 13.79
C LEU A 61 11.99 21.36 15.28
N LEU A 62 12.58 20.23 15.65
CA LEU A 62 13.06 19.97 17.03
C LEU A 62 14.51 20.41 17.29
N GLY A 63 15.08 21.21 16.39
CA GLY A 63 16.43 21.77 16.53
C GLY A 63 17.56 20.82 16.13
N GLY A 64 17.25 19.67 15.52
CA GLY A 64 18.23 18.77 14.95
C GLY A 64 18.83 19.29 13.65
N LYS A 65 19.92 18.64 13.23
CA LYS A 65 20.58 18.90 11.92
C LYS A 65 20.48 17.64 11.07
N PRO A 66 19.31 17.36 10.45
CA PRO A 66 19.16 16.16 9.66
C PRO A 66 19.99 16.25 8.39
N VAL A 67 20.64 15.15 8.03
CA VAL A 67 21.30 14.96 6.73
C VAL A 67 20.50 13.90 5.99
N MET A 68 19.82 14.32 4.93
CA MET A 68 18.98 13.44 4.13
C MET A 68 19.83 12.71 3.09
N HIS A 69 19.84 11.38 3.15
CA HIS A 69 20.34 10.50 2.12
C HIS A 69 19.18 9.95 1.29
N HIS A 70 19.48 9.30 0.17
CA HIS A 70 18.45 8.81 -0.76
C HIS A 70 17.52 7.72 -0.18
N VAL A 71 17.94 7.02 0.89
CA VAL A 71 17.16 5.93 1.53
C VAL A 71 17.11 5.98 3.05
N TYR A 72 17.71 7.00 3.68
CA TYR A 72 17.64 7.20 5.12
C TYR A 72 18.02 8.63 5.51
N VAL A 73 17.56 9.05 6.68
CA VAL A 73 17.97 10.33 7.29
C VAL A 73 18.93 10.06 8.46
N ARG A 74 20.14 10.61 8.39
CA ARG A 74 21.04 10.65 9.54
C ARG A 74 20.60 11.76 10.47
N GLN A 75 20.31 11.40 11.71
CA GLN A 75 19.89 12.33 12.74
C GLN A 75 21.01 12.52 13.76
N GLN A 76 21.19 13.75 14.23
CA GLN A 76 22.14 14.09 15.29
C GLN A 76 21.43 14.45 16.61
N LEU A 77 20.22 13.91 16.83
CA LEU A 77 19.53 14.08 18.10
C LEU A 77 20.03 13.02 19.10
N THR A 78 20.50 13.48 20.24
CA THR A 78 20.96 12.64 21.34
C THR A 78 19.79 12.31 22.27
N GLY A 79 19.08 11.22 21.99
CA GLY A 79 18.11 10.61 22.92
C GLY A 79 16.92 11.48 23.35
N GLY A 80 16.04 10.89 24.19
CA GLY A 80 14.91 11.56 24.81
C GLY A 80 13.67 11.72 23.93
N ALA A 81 12.65 12.44 24.43
CA ALA A 81 11.37 12.65 23.75
C ALA A 81 11.48 13.19 22.30
N PRO A 82 12.43 14.11 21.96
CA PRO A 82 12.60 14.53 20.57
C PRO A 82 12.92 13.39 19.61
N ALA A 83 13.75 12.42 20.02
CA ALA A 83 14.11 11.28 19.16
C ALA A 83 12.91 10.38 18.87
N VAL A 84 12.00 10.22 19.83
CA VAL A 84 10.76 9.45 19.68
C VAL A 84 9.87 10.08 18.61
N TRP A 85 9.65 11.40 18.66
CA TRP A 85 8.83 12.11 17.67
C TRP A 85 9.41 12.03 16.26
N VAL A 86 10.73 12.17 16.15
CA VAL A 86 11.40 12.03 14.86
C VAL A 86 11.24 10.59 14.33
N ALA A 87 11.43 9.58 15.18
CA ALA A 87 11.27 8.18 14.79
C ALA A 87 9.82 7.84 14.35
N ALA A 88 8.81 8.44 14.98
CA ALA A 88 7.43 8.24 14.64
C ALA A 88 6.98 8.99 13.37
N ALA A 89 7.70 10.05 12.97
CA ALA A 89 7.28 10.95 11.90
C ALA A 89 7.09 10.25 10.56
N GLY A 90 8.04 9.42 10.13
CA GLY A 90 7.96 8.69 8.87
C GLY A 90 6.78 7.72 8.80
N PRO A 91 6.66 6.77 9.75
CA PRO A 91 5.52 5.86 9.80
C PRO A 91 4.16 6.56 9.85
N ILE A 92 4.00 7.59 10.70
CA ILE A 92 2.76 8.37 10.81
C ILE A 92 2.45 9.06 9.48
N PHE A 93 3.45 9.68 8.85
CA PHE A 93 3.25 10.31 7.55
C PHE A 93 2.83 9.31 6.49
N SER A 94 3.44 8.12 6.45
CA SER A 94 3.07 7.04 5.51
C SER A 94 1.62 6.59 5.70
N LEU A 95 1.16 6.45 6.95
CA LEU A 95 -0.25 6.16 7.26
C LEU A 95 -1.17 7.26 6.74
N LEU A 96 -0.87 8.51 7.07
CA LEU A 96 -1.68 9.66 6.64
C LEU A 96 -1.71 9.78 5.11
N GLN A 97 -0.57 9.56 4.43
CA GLN A 97 -0.48 9.51 2.97
C GLN A 97 -1.41 8.43 2.41
N GLY A 98 -1.33 7.20 2.93
CA GLY A 98 -2.16 6.09 2.47
C GLY A 98 -3.66 6.37 2.65
N LEU A 99 -4.06 6.87 3.82
CA LEU A 99 -5.45 7.22 4.11
C LEU A 99 -5.95 8.39 3.24
N PHE A 100 -5.17 9.47 3.15
CA PHE A 100 -5.55 10.66 2.39
C PHE A 100 -5.70 10.34 0.89
N VAL A 101 -4.72 9.66 0.30
CA VAL A 101 -4.78 9.26 -1.11
C VAL A 101 -5.91 8.27 -1.33
N GLY A 102 -6.12 7.30 -0.43
CA GLY A 102 -7.23 6.35 -0.50
C GLY A 102 -8.59 7.03 -0.53
N LEU A 103 -8.82 7.99 0.36
CA LEU A 103 -10.05 8.79 0.39
C LEU A 103 -10.21 9.69 -0.84
N ALA A 104 -9.10 10.14 -1.45
CA ALA A 104 -9.12 10.96 -2.66
C ALA A 104 -9.31 10.14 -3.96
N LEU A 105 -9.12 8.80 -3.96
CA LEU A 105 -9.27 7.96 -5.15
C LEU A 105 -10.60 8.13 -5.90
N PRO A 106 -11.77 8.23 -5.25
CA PRO A 106 -13.03 8.47 -5.95
C PRO A 106 -13.04 9.78 -6.74
N LEU A 107 -12.34 10.82 -6.27
CA LEU A 107 -12.22 12.12 -6.96
C LEU A 107 -11.42 11.99 -8.26
N LEU A 108 -10.59 10.97 -8.37
CA LEU A 108 -9.80 10.65 -9.56
C LEU A 108 -10.59 9.83 -10.60
N SER A 109 -11.87 9.51 -10.35
CA SER A 109 -12.68 8.67 -11.24
C SER A 109 -12.76 9.17 -12.70
N ARG A 110 -12.73 10.50 -12.87
CA ARG A 110 -12.77 11.18 -14.19
C ARG A 110 -11.37 11.50 -14.76
N ARG A 111 -10.31 11.14 -14.05
CA ARG A 111 -8.92 11.39 -14.47
C ARG A 111 -8.37 10.20 -15.29
N PRO A 112 -7.26 10.40 -16.03
CA PRO A 112 -6.64 9.33 -16.81
C PRO A 112 -6.37 8.08 -15.96
N PRO A 113 -6.55 6.86 -16.54
CA PRO A 113 -6.35 5.61 -15.80
C PRO A 113 -4.96 5.48 -15.14
N ALA A 114 -3.92 6.02 -15.80
CA ALA A 114 -2.56 6.02 -15.25
C ALA A 114 -2.46 6.80 -13.92
N LEU A 115 -3.13 7.96 -13.81
CA LEU A 115 -3.13 8.75 -12.58
C LEU A 115 -3.90 8.03 -11.45
N ARG A 116 -4.99 7.36 -11.79
CA ARG A 116 -5.75 6.55 -10.82
C ARG A 116 -4.91 5.37 -10.32
N LEU A 117 -4.23 4.68 -11.22
CA LEU A 117 -3.35 3.57 -10.90
C LEU A 117 -2.17 4.04 -10.04
N PHE A 118 -1.55 5.17 -10.37
CA PHE A 118 -0.51 5.78 -9.55
C PHE A 118 -1.01 6.12 -8.15
N GLY A 119 -2.17 6.77 -8.03
CA GLY A 119 -2.81 7.07 -6.74
C GLY A 119 -3.10 5.80 -5.94
N LEU A 120 -3.58 4.73 -6.57
CA LEU A 120 -3.79 3.44 -5.92
C LEU A 120 -2.48 2.87 -5.35
N TRP A 121 -1.38 2.91 -6.13
CA TRP A 121 -0.07 2.48 -5.63
C TRP A 121 0.45 3.34 -4.50
N MET A 122 0.26 4.67 -4.55
CA MET A 122 0.62 5.57 -3.45
C MET A 122 -0.15 5.25 -2.16
N CYS A 123 -1.45 4.93 -2.28
CA CYS A 123 -2.27 4.49 -1.15
C CYS A 123 -1.74 3.18 -0.56
N ILE A 124 -1.53 2.16 -1.39
CA ILE A 124 -1.07 0.83 -0.98
C ILE A 124 0.31 0.93 -0.32
N HIS A 125 1.27 1.63 -0.94
CA HIS A 125 2.62 1.77 -0.37
C HIS A 125 2.63 2.53 0.94
N GLY A 126 1.80 3.57 1.10
CA GLY A 126 1.68 4.29 2.37
C GLY A 126 1.20 3.38 3.50
N LEU A 127 0.17 2.56 3.25
CA LEU A 127 -0.39 1.63 4.25
C LEU A 127 0.56 0.47 4.54
N ILE A 128 1.19 -0.13 3.52
CA ILE A 128 2.16 -1.23 3.69
C ILE A 128 3.38 -0.74 4.46
N ASN A 129 3.90 0.45 4.15
CA ASN A 129 5.06 1.02 4.82
C ASN A 129 4.78 1.20 6.32
N PHE A 130 3.65 1.81 6.69
CA PHE A 130 3.23 1.91 8.09
C PHE A 130 3.09 0.55 8.77
N SER A 131 2.36 -0.39 8.13
CA SER A 131 2.13 -1.73 8.68
C SER A 131 3.42 -2.52 8.84
N GLY A 132 4.35 -2.39 7.89
CA GLY A 132 5.67 -3.00 7.96
C GLY A 132 6.44 -2.55 9.20
N TYR A 133 6.44 -1.26 9.49
CA TYR A 133 7.08 -0.73 10.68
C TYR A 133 6.44 -1.24 11.98
N LEU A 134 5.12 -1.34 12.05
CA LEU A 134 4.43 -1.91 13.23
C LEU A 134 4.82 -3.37 13.48
N LEU A 135 4.90 -4.18 12.42
CA LEU A 135 5.21 -5.60 12.53
C LEU A 135 6.68 -5.85 12.87
N THR A 136 7.58 -5.02 12.34
CA THR A 136 9.02 -5.21 12.52
C THR A 136 9.59 -4.50 13.76
N ALA A 137 8.90 -3.50 14.30
CA ALA A 137 9.35 -2.73 15.45
C ALA A 137 9.77 -3.56 16.67
N PRO A 138 9.05 -4.64 17.07
CA PRO A 138 9.46 -5.48 18.18
C PRO A 138 10.70 -6.32 17.88
N LEU A 139 11.04 -6.52 16.61
CA LEU A 139 12.10 -7.44 16.16
C LEU A 139 13.36 -6.73 15.70
N THR A 140 13.27 -5.43 15.44
CA THR A 140 14.38 -4.65 14.88
C THR A 140 14.53 -3.33 15.63
N VAL A 141 15.74 -2.77 15.58
CA VAL A 141 16.03 -1.41 16.09
C VAL A 141 15.49 -0.36 15.08
N GLY A 142 14.23 -0.54 14.66
CA GLY A 142 13.55 0.38 13.76
C GLY A 142 12.96 1.60 14.45
N ASP A 143 12.35 2.50 13.68
CA ASP A 143 11.82 3.77 14.18
C ASP A 143 10.74 3.58 15.25
N VAL A 144 9.85 2.60 15.06
CA VAL A 144 8.76 2.34 16.02
C VAL A 144 9.24 1.69 17.31
N SER A 145 10.34 0.93 17.30
CA SER A 145 10.93 0.39 18.53
C SER A 145 11.38 1.49 19.47
N LYS A 146 11.82 2.65 18.96
CA LYS A 146 12.20 3.84 19.74
C LYS A 146 10.99 4.58 20.32
N VAL A 147 9.80 4.38 19.76
CA VAL A 147 8.56 4.98 20.25
C VAL A 147 7.93 4.12 21.34
N ALA A 148 8.15 2.80 21.29
CA ALA A 148 7.53 1.84 22.20
C ALA A 148 8.29 1.65 23.53
N THR A 149 9.53 2.15 23.65
CA THR A 149 10.38 2.09 24.86
C THR A 149 10.41 3.44 25.55
#